data_45de1b9dfa8aedc62b05e169a19ff9a3
#
_entry.id   45de1b9dfa8aedc62b05e169a19ff9a3
#
_cell.length_a   1.000
_cell.length_b   1.000
_cell.length_c   1.000
_cell.angle_alpha   90.00
_cell.angle_beta   90.00
_cell.angle_gamma   90.00
#
_symmetry.space_group_name_H-M   'P 1'
#
loop_
_entity.id
_entity.type
_entity.pdbx_description
1 polymer ?
#
loop_
_entity_poly.entity_id
_entity_poly.type
_entity_poly.pdbx_seq_one_letter_code
_entity_poly.pdbx_strand_id
1 'polypeptide(L)'
;EIAQCLVGSEMCIRDRVRLRDISVVKRELQFFLDQNVKQVKFIDRTFNCDHKHAMEIWRYIYEHDNGVTNFHFEISADILREEEIALLNRFRPGLAQLEIGVQSTNPETIRAIHRVMDVDKLEKIVAAIHRGQNIHQHLDLIAGLPYEDYESFGRSFDRVYGMQPEQLQLGFLKVLKGSDMHVHAQEYGIRYLEQPPYEVLYTNWISYGEIRRLKRIEEMVELYYNSGQFTHTLPVLEKAYPGPFAMYEALADYYQEQGYFTNSPARAYRYQILLEFAAMKDPANREIYRELLTYDMYLRENLKSRPAFAAEITEEEKQDIRRFYQTEEQERHYLSAYDQYDWKQLSRMTHLEPFRYPEPHYVLFDYQERNPLNYEAKVQVIGYPIL
;
A
#
# COMPACT_ATOMS: atom_id res chain seq x y z
N GLU A 1 13.70 -6.83 -17.23
CA GLU A 1 12.88 -5.76 -17.84
C GLU A 1 11.43 -6.24 -17.85
N ILE A 2 10.59 -5.63 -17.03
CA ILE A 2 9.14 -5.87 -17.09
C ILE A 2 8.64 -5.06 -18.29
N ALA A 3 8.26 -5.74 -19.36
CA ALA A 3 7.57 -5.10 -20.46
C ALA A 3 6.20 -4.62 -19.93
N GLN A 4 6.08 -3.33 -19.65
CA GLN A 4 4.80 -2.69 -19.38
C GLN A 4 4.09 -2.53 -20.73
N CYS A 5 3.08 -3.36 -20.95
CA CYS A 5 2.24 -3.21 -22.11
C CYS A 5 1.16 -2.16 -21.82
N LEU A 6 1.16 -1.09 -22.59
CA LEU A 6 0.22 0.02 -22.45
C LEU A 6 -0.96 -0.19 -23.40
N VAL A 7 -2.17 -0.20 -22.85
CA VAL A 7 -3.43 -0.25 -23.61
C VAL A 7 -4.23 1.01 -23.33
N GLY A 8 -4.57 1.77 -24.35
CA GLY A 8 -5.51 2.89 -24.22
C GLY A 8 -6.90 2.46 -24.67
N SER A 9 -7.90 2.59 -23.83
CA SER A 9 -9.30 2.33 -24.18
C SER A 9 -10.05 3.59 -24.57
N GLU A 10 -9.53 4.77 -24.19
CA GLU A 10 -10.09 6.08 -24.53
C GLU A 10 -9.01 7.07 -24.99
N MET A 11 -9.43 8.13 -25.65
CA MET A 11 -8.57 9.24 -26.05
C MET A 11 -9.31 10.57 -25.85
N CYS A 12 -8.82 11.39 -24.94
CA CYS A 12 -9.34 12.74 -24.70
C CYS A 12 -8.60 13.76 -25.56
N ILE A 13 -9.29 14.27 -26.58
CA ILE A 13 -8.81 15.42 -27.34
C ILE A 13 -9.87 16.51 -27.27
N ARG A 14 -9.57 17.63 -26.59
CA ARG A 14 -10.42 18.82 -26.48
C ARG A 14 -11.90 18.47 -26.27
N ASP A 15 -12.30 18.21 -25.03
CA ASP A 15 -13.68 18.14 -24.54
C ASP A 15 -14.54 16.94 -24.99
N ARG A 16 -13.96 15.92 -25.65
CA ARG A 16 -14.70 14.69 -26.02
C ARG A 16 -13.91 13.44 -25.73
N VAL A 17 -14.53 12.54 -24.96
CA VAL A 17 -14.07 11.17 -24.80
C VAL A 17 -14.28 10.42 -26.11
N ARG A 18 -13.27 9.70 -26.56
CA ARG A 18 -13.36 8.81 -27.74
C ARG A 18 -13.03 7.40 -27.28
N LEU A 19 -14.04 6.54 -27.33
CA LEU A 19 -13.87 5.12 -27.02
C LEU A 19 -13.33 4.37 -28.24
N ARG A 20 -12.40 3.45 -28.01
CA ARG A 20 -11.94 2.51 -29.03
C ARG A 20 -13.01 1.42 -29.23
N ASP A 21 -13.02 0.84 -30.42
CA ASP A 21 -13.90 -0.30 -30.69
C ASP A 21 -13.61 -1.44 -29.73
N ILE A 22 -14.64 -1.91 -29.04
CA ILE A 22 -14.53 -2.92 -27.97
C ILE A 22 -13.96 -4.26 -28.48
N SER A 23 -14.24 -4.60 -29.74
CA SER A 23 -13.73 -5.84 -30.37
C SER A 23 -12.23 -5.77 -30.59
N VAL A 24 -11.70 -4.58 -30.86
CA VAL A 24 -10.25 -4.34 -30.98
C VAL A 24 -9.59 -4.44 -29.62
N VAL A 25 -10.16 -3.79 -28.60
CA VAL A 25 -9.64 -3.84 -27.22
C VAL A 25 -9.61 -5.29 -26.71
N LYS A 26 -10.71 -6.05 -26.86
CA LYS A 26 -10.77 -7.46 -26.43
C LYS A 26 -9.72 -8.33 -27.14
N ARG A 27 -9.46 -8.11 -28.43
CA ARG A 27 -8.43 -8.84 -29.17
C ARG A 27 -7.01 -8.54 -28.67
N GLU A 28 -6.71 -7.27 -28.34
CA GLU A 28 -5.43 -6.90 -27.75
C GLU A 28 -5.27 -7.49 -26.34
N LEU A 29 -6.31 -7.47 -25.52
CA LEU A 29 -6.31 -8.10 -24.20
C LEU A 29 -6.04 -9.59 -24.30
N GLN A 30 -6.71 -10.30 -25.23
CA GLN A 30 -6.48 -11.72 -25.46
C GLN A 30 -5.02 -12.00 -25.84
N PHE A 31 -4.42 -11.16 -26.68
CA PHE A 31 -3.01 -11.30 -27.03
C PHE A 31 -2.11 -11.24 -25.78
N PHE A 32 -2.32 -10.31 -24.86
CA PHE A 32 -1.54 -10.22 -23.62
C PHE A 32 -1.80 -11.41 -22.68
N LEU A 33 -3.02 -11.85 -22.58
CA LEU A 33 -3.40 -13.03 -21.78
C LEU A 33 -2.74 -14.30 -22.32
N ASP A 34 -2.75 -14.52 -23.66
CA ASP A 34 -2.13 -15.67 -24.31
C ASP A 34 -0.60 -15.69 -24.14
N GLN A 35 0.03 -14.51 -24.05
CA GLN A 35 1.46 -14.36 -23.78
C GLN A 35 1.83 -14.43 -22.31
N ASN A 36 0.88 -14.59 -21.39
CA ASN A 36 1.08 -14.57 -19.95
C ASN A 36 1.85 -13.33 -19.47
N VAL A 37 1.53 -12.16 -20.03
CA VAL A 37 2.15 -10.89 -19.64
C VAL A 37 1.81 -10.61 -18.17
N LYS A 38 2.82 -10.36 -17.35
CA LYS A 38 2.62 -10.21 -15.90
C LYS A 38 1.79 -8.99 -15.53
N GLN A 39 1.94 -7.89 -16.26
CA GLN A 39 1.20 -6.65 -15.99
C GLN A 39 0.84 -5.92 -17.28
N VAL A 40 -0.42 -5.50 -17.37
CA VAL A 40 -0.96 -4.62 -18.41
C VAL A 40 -1.49 -3.36 -17.77
N LYS A 41 -0.93 -2.19 -18.11
CA LYS A 41 -1.41 -0.90 -17.63
C LYS A 41 -2.26 -0.22 -18.68
N PHE A 42 -3.49 0.15 -18.33
CA PHE A 42 -4.31 1.08 -19.10
C PHE A 42 -3.82 2.50 -18.88
N ILE A 43 -3.69 3.26 -19.98
CA ILE A 43 -3.16 4.65 -19.96
C ILE A 43 -4.28 5.70 -20.04
N ASP A 44 -5.51 5.28 -19.86
CA ASP A 44 -6.67 6.18 -19.81
C ASP A 44 -6.63 7.01 -18.53
N ARG A 45 -6.95 8.31 -18.61
CA ARG A 45 -6.98 9.22 -17.43
C ARG A 45 -8.13 8.90 -16.47
N THR A 46 -9.22 8.33 -16.99
CA THR A 46 -10.38 7.91 -16.21
C THR A 46 -11.03 6.75 -16.97
N PHE A 47 -10.52 5.56 -16.73
CA PHE A 47 -10.94 4.35 -17.44
C PHE A 47 -12.45 4.12 -17.40
N ASN A 48 -13.10 4.42 -16.27
CA ASN A 48 -14.53 4.18 -16.06
C ASN A 48 -15.43 5.38 -16.42
N CYS A 49 -14.96 6.31 -17.24
CA CYS A 49 -15.75 7.46 -17.70
C CYS A 49 -16.99 7.03 -18.53
N ASP A 50 -16.92 5.88 -19.24
CA ASP A 50 -18.07 5.21 -19.85
C ASP A 50 -18.29 3.85 -19.18
N HIS A 51 -19.35 3.76 -18.39
CA HIS A 51 -19.70 2.58 -17.59
C HIS A 51 -19.90 1.32 -18.43
N LYS A 52 -20.55 1.43 -19.60
CA LYS A 52 -20.82 0.28 -20.45
C LYS A 52 -19.51 -0.28 -21.01
N HIS A 53 -18.64 0.59 -21.47
CA HIS A 53 -17.34 0.22 -22.02
C HIS A 53 -16.45 -0.41 -20.95
N ALA A 54 -16.36 0.20 -19.79
CA ALA A 54 -15.60 -0.33 -18.66
C ALA A 54 -16.10 -1.71 -18.21
N MET A 55 -17.43 -1.87 -18.05
CA MET A 55 -18.04 -3.14 -17.66
C MET A 55 -17.77 -4.25 -18.67
N GLU A 56 -17.77 -3.95 -19.98
CA GLU A 56 -17.46 -4.94 -21.00
C GLU A 56 -16.00 -5.40 -20.95
N ILE A 57 -15.06 -4.48 -20.68
CA ILE A 57 -13.64 -4.80 -20.53
C ILE A 57 -13.41 -5.61 -19.24
N TRP A 58 -13.91 -5.16 -18.10
CA TRP A 58 -13.76 -5.86 -16.83
C TRP A 58 -14.39 -7.26 -16.86
N ARG A 59 -15.57 -7.42 -17.49
CA ARG A 59 -16.20 -8.74 -17.66
C ARG A 59 -15.35 -9.65 -18.53
N TYR A 60 -14.81 -9.13 -19.64
CA TYR A 60 -13.93 -9.88 -20.51
C TYR A 60 -12.66 -10.38 -19.78
N ILE A 61 -12.02 -9.50 -19.01
CA ILE A 61 -10.85 -9.84 -18.19
C ILE A 61 -11.20 -10.90 -17.14
N TYR A 62 -12.35 -10.78 -16.48
CA TYR A 62 -12.82 -11.75 -15.49
C TYR A 62 -13.07 -13.13 -16.10
N GLU A 63 -13.70 -13.17 -17.26
CA GLU A 63 -14.06 -14.43 -17.96
C GLU A 63 -12.85 -15.14 -18.59
N HIS A 64 -11.78 -14.41 -18.89
CA HIS A 64 -10.58 -14.93 -19.57
C HIS A 64 -9.32 -14.87 -18.69
N ASP A 65 -9.47 -14.74 -17.37
CA ASP A 65 -8.34 -14.69 -16.45
C ASP A 65 -7.43 -15.91 -16.60
N ASN A 66 -6.15 -15.67 -16.90
CA ASN A 66 -5.13 -16.71 -17.06
C ASN A 66 -4.41 -17.06 -15.74
N GLY A 67 -4.81 -16.47 -14.61
CA GLY A 67 -4.18 -16.69 -13.30
C GLY A 67 -2.83 -15.97 -13.11
N VAL A 68 -2.31 -15.27 -14.12
CA VAL A 68 -0.97 -14.64 -14.12
C VAL A 68 -1.03 -13.13 -14.27
N THR A 69 -1.80 -12.65 -15.25
CA THR A 69 -1.82 -11.24 -15.65
C THR A 69 -2.52 -10.36 -14.60
N ASN A 70 -1.89 -9.25 -14.27
CA ASN A 70 -2.45 -8.15 -13.49
C ASN A 70 -2.81 -6.99 -14.42
N PHE A 71 -3.96 -6.36 -14.19
CA PHE A 71 -4.43 -5.20 -14.96
C PHE A 71 -4.48 -3.96 -14.06
N HIS A 72 -3.84 -2.90 -14.49
CA HIS A 72 -3.79 -1.63 -13.76
C HIS A 72 -4.66 -0.59 -14.46
N PHE A 73 -5.61 -0.01 -13.71
CA PHE A 73 -6.56 1.00 -14.19
C PHE A 73 -6.47 2.28 -13.37
N GLU A 74 -6.43 3.43 -14.02
CA GLU A 74 -6.67 4.73 -13.40
C GLU A 74 -8.18 5.03 -13.49
N ILE A 75 -8.85 5.19 -12.35
CA ILE A 75 -10.30 5.33 -12.26
C ILE A 75 -10.72 6.55 -11.44
N SER A 76 -11.97 6.99 -11.64
CA SER A 76 -12.68 7.86 -10.71
C SER A 76 -13.63 7.00 -9.87
N ALA A 77 -13.28 6.78 -8.58
CA ALA A 77 -14.03 5.84 -7.76
C ALA A 77 -15.43 6.35 -7.42
N ASP A 78 -15.61 7.67 -7.26
CA ASP A 78 -16.89 8.30 -6.92
C ASP A 78 -17.99 8.13 -7.98
N ILE A 79 -17.63 7.76 -9.22
CA ILE A 79 -18.62 7.44 -10.27
C ILE A 79 -18.92 5.96 -10.41
N LEU A 80 -18.21 5.07 -9.71
CA LEU A 80 -18.49 3.63 -9.74
C LEU A 80 -19.91 3.31 -9.29
N ARG A 81 -20.51 2.31 -9.97
CA ARG A 81 -21.84 1.80 -9.70
C ARG A 81 -21.77 0.48 -8.93
N GLU A 82 -22.85 0.12 -8.25
CA GLU A 82 -22.94 -1.12 -7.48
C GLU A 82 -22.62 -2.38 -8.30
N GLU A 83 -23.07 -2.43 -9.56
CA GLU A 83 -22.80 -3.56 -10.45
C GLU A 83 -21.32 -3.71 -10.83
N GLU A 84 -20.59 -2.56 -10.94
CA GLU A 84 -19.16 -2.52 -11.21
C GLU A 84 -18.37 -3.00 -9.98
N ILE A 85 -18.74 -2.51 -8.80
CA ILE A 85 -18.15 -2.95 -7.53
C ILE A 85 -18.40 -4.44 -7.29
N ALA A 86 -19.62 -4.92 -7.58
CA ALA A 86 -19.96 -6.33 -7.44
C ALA A 86 -19.14 -7.23 -8.37
N LEU A 87 -18.84 -6.77 -9.59
CA LEU A 87 -17.97 -7.49 -10.53
C LEU A 87 -16.52 -7.47 -10.05
N LEU A 88 -16.00 -6.30 -9.66
CA LEU A 88 -14.62 -6.14 -9.17
C LEU A 88 -14.35 -7.03 -7.94
N ASN A 89 -15.31 -7.11 -7.01
CA ASN A 89 -15.19 -7.97 -5.81
C ASN A 89 -15.22 -9.48 -6.11
N ARG A 90 -15.49 -9.89 -7.36
CA ARG A 90 -15.41 -11.28 -7.84
C ARG A 90 -14.08 -11.61 -8.51
N PHE A 91 -13.24 -10.62 -8.74
CA PHE A 91 -11.93 -10.83 -9.34
C PHE A 91 -11.06 -11.72 -8.45
N ARG A 92 -10.16 -12.48 -9.09
CA ARG A 92 -9.09 -13.17 -8.37
C ARG A 92 -8.22 -12.14 -7.63
N PRO A 93 -7.75 -12.41 -6.40
CA PRO A 93 -6.78 -11.56 -5.75
C PRO A 93 -5.56 -11.28 -6.64
N GLY A 94 -5.22 -10.01 -6.84
CA GLY A 94 -4.15 -9.56 -7.72
C GLY A 94 -4.47 -9.55 -9.21
N LEU A 95 -5.73 -9.78 -9.65
CA LEU A 95 -6.12 -9.62 -11.05
C LEU A 95 -6.15 -8.15 -11.47
N ALA A 96 -6.59 -7.26 -10.58
CA ALA A 96 -6.65 -5.83 -10.86
C ALA A 96 -6.00 -4.98 -9.76
N GLN A 97 -5.48 -3.84 -10.20
CA GLN A 97 -5.03 -2.74 -9.38
C GLN A 97 -5.76 -1.47 -9.83
N LEU A 98 -6.29 -0.70 -8.88
CA LEU A 98 -7.00 0.54 -9.13
C LEU A 98 -6.20 1.73 -8.59
N GLU A 99 -5.79 2.62 -9.48
CA GLU A 99 -5.20 3.92 -9.14
C GLU A 99 -6.34 4.95 -9.08
N ILE A 100 -6.52 5.54 -7.91
CA ILE A 100 -7.64 6.43 -7.58
C ILE A 100 -7.07 7.77 -7.18
N GLY A 101 -7.08 8.71 -8.12
CA GLY A 101 -6.62 10.07 -7.85
C GLY A 101 -7.59 10.81 -6.94
N VAL A 102 -7.29 10.99 -5.67
CA VAL A 102 -8.06 11.85 -4.75
C VAL A 102 -7.63 13.30 -4.90
N GLN A 103 -6.33 13.53 -4.99
CA GLN A 103 -5.61 14.80 -5.11
C GLN A 103 -5.65 15.65 -3.83
N SER A 104 -6.83 15.94 -3.29
CA SER A 104 -7.11 16.65 -2.05
C SER A 104 -8.52 16.31 -1.55
N THR A 105 -8.76 16.51 -0.27
CA THR A 105 -10.11 16.47 0.32
C THR A 105 -10.64 17.86 0.67
N ASN A 106 -9.86 18.91 0.43
CA ASN A 106 -10.25 20.31 0.64
C ASN A 106 -11.23 20.75 -0.45
N PRO A 107 -12.47 21.18 -0.12
CA PRO A 107 -13.46 21.55 -1.11
C PRO A 107 -13.07 22.77 -1.98
N GLU A 108 -12.27 23.72 -1.45
CA GLU A 108 -11.78 24.86 -2.21
C GLU A 108 -10.74 24.45 -3.23
N THR A 109 -9.81 23.58 -2.82
CA THR A 109 -8.80 22.99 -3.69
C THR A 109 -9.43 22.18 -4.82
N ILE A 110 -10.39 21.30 -4.48
CA ILE A 110 -11.12 20.47 -5.46
C ILE A 110 -11.79 21.35 -6.52
N ARG A 111 -12.43 22.45 -6.11
CA ARG A 111 -13.03 23.42 -7.05
C ARG A 111 -11.98 24.14 -7.91
N ALA A 112 -10.87 24.57 -7.31
CA ALA A 112 -9.81 25.30 -8.01
C ALA A 112 -9.10 24.45 -9.08
N ILE A 113 -9.03 23.14 -8.90
CA ILE A 113 -8.47 22.21 -9.91
C ILE A 113 -9.55 21.67 -10.86
N HIS A 114 -10.73 22.30 -10.89
CA HIS A 114 -11.87 21.94 -11.74
C HIS A 114 -12.32 20.48 -11.64
N ARG A 115 -12.17 19.89 -10.44
CA ARG A 115 -12.57 18.52 -10.19
C ARG A 115 -13.97 18.50 -9.56
N VAL A 116 -14.77 17.53 -9.98
CA VAL A 116 -16.04 17.19 -9.34
C VAL A 116 -15.84 15.87 -8.64
N MET A 117 -15.80 15.88 -7.33
CA MET A 117 -15.60 14.68 -6.52
C MET A 117 -16.39 14.78 -5.22
N ASP A 118 -17.13 13.74 -4.90
CA ASP A 118 -17.78 13.54 -3.61
C ASP A 118 -16.89 12.64 -2.75
N VAL A 119 -16.15 13.24 -1.82
CA VAL A 119 -15.19 12.54 -0.97
C VAL A 119 -15.89 11.53 -0.04
N ASP A 120 -17.09 11.83 0.46
CA ASP A 120 -17.85 10.92 1.34
C ASP A 120 -18.35 9.69 0.56
N LYS A 121 -18.71 9.88 -0.70
CA LYS A 121 -19.07 8.79 -1.60
C LYS A 121 -17.85 7.94 -1.98
N LEU A 122 -16.73 8.59 -2.29
CA LEU A 122 -15.45 7.94 -2.59
C LEU A 122 -15.02 7.03 -1.43
N GLU A 123 -15.05 7.52 -0.19
CA GLU A 123 -14.73 6.74 1.01
C GLU A 123 -15.58 5.48 1.14
N LYS A 124 -16.90 5.59 0.93
CA LYS A 124 -17.82 4.43 0.95
C LYS A 124 -17.50 3.41 -0.12
N ILE A 125 -17.11 3.87 -1.31
CA ILE A 125 -16.79 2.98 -2.44
C ILE A 125 -15.44 2.30 -2.21
N VAL A 126 -14.41 3.03 -1.77
CA VAL A 126 -13.12 2.45 -1.41
C VAL A 126 -13.30 1.36 -0.36
N ALA A 127 -14.08 1.62 0.69
CA ALA A 127 -14.42 0.63 1.71
C ALA A 127 -15.21 -0.57 1.14
N ALA A 128 -16.09 -0.35 0.15
CA ALA A 128 -16.85 -1.42 -0.50
C ALA A 128 -15.96 -2.34 -1.33
N ILE A 129 -14.96 -1.81 -2.02
CA ILE A 129 -13.95 -2.58 -2.76
C ILE A 129 -13.02 -3.29 -1.78
N HIS A 130 -12.56 -2.62 -0.72
CA HIS A 130 -11.66 -3.18 0.28
C HIS A 130 -12.24 -4.45 0.96
N ARG A 131 -13.56 -4.51 1.16
CA ARG A 131 -14.22 -5.72 1.70
C ARG A 131 -14.01 -6.98 0.87
N GLY A 132 -13.74 -6.85 -0.42
CA GLY A 132 -13.42 -7.98 -1.30
C GLY A 132 -12.05 -8.60 -1.06
N GLN A 133 -11.12 -7.89 -0.42
CA GLN A 133 -9.75 -8.32 -0.11
C GLN A 133 -9.01 -8.91 -1.34
N ASN A 134 -9.28 -8.37 -2.52
CA ASN A 134 -8.82 -8.95 -3.78
C ASN A 134 -8.24 -7.93 -4.76
N ILE A 135 -8.43 -6.63 -4.52
CA ILE A 135 -7.98 -5.54 -5.38
C ILE A 135 -7.01 -4.66 -4.62
N HIS A 136 -5.86 -4.37 -5.23
CA HIS A 136 -4.90 -3.39 -4.74
C HIS A 136 -5.41 -1.99 -5.09
N GLN A 137 -5.77 -1.21 -4.08
CA GLN A 137 -6.20 0.18 -4.21
C GLN A 137 -5.03 1.12 -3.92
N HIS A 138 -4.73 1.98 -4.88
CA HIS A 138 -3.70 2.99 -4.81
C HIS A 138 -4.38 4.36 -4.81
N LEU A 139 -4.27 5.12 -3.73
CA LEU A 139 -4.86 6.44 -3.59
C LEU A 139 -3.77 7.53 -3.63
N ASP A 140 -4.06 8.62 -4.36
CA ASP A 140 -3.09 9.69 -4.59
C ASP A 140 -3.54 11.00 -3.95
N LEU A 141 -2.60 11.67 -3.28
CA LEU A 141 -2.70 13.07 -2.86
C LEU A 141 -1.64 13.90 -3.57
N ILE A 142 -1.93 15.18 -3.85
CA ILE A 142 -0.97 16.11 -4.48
C ILE A 142 -0.75 17.32 -3.58
N ALA A 143 0.47 17.51 -3.13
CA ALA A 143 0.91 18.69 -2.40
C ALA A 143 1.18 19.88 -3.34
N GLY A 144 0.90 21.10 -2.87
CA GLY A 144 1.15 22.34 -3.59
C GLY A 144 0.02 22.75 -4.54
N LEU A 145 -1.18 22.20 -4.37
CA LEU A 145 -2.39 22.63 -5.04
C LEU A 145 -2.87 24.00 -4.50
N PRO A 146 -3.62 24.80 -5.31
CA PRO A 146 -4.21 26.05 -4.83
C PRO A 146 -5.15 25.84 -3.65
N TYR A 147 -5.19 26.80 -2.73
CA TYR A 147 -6.03 26.81 -1.51
C TYR A 147 -5.75 25.67 -0.51
N GLU A 148 -4.61 24.98 -0.64
CA GLU A 148 -4.21 23.93 0.30
C GLU A 148 -2.90 24.30 0.99
N ASP A 149 -2.99 24.64 2.28
CA ASP A 149 -1.86 24.85 3.16
C ASP A 149 -1.39 23.53 3.78
N TYR A 150 -0.32 23.60 4.56
CA TYR A 150 0.29 22.44 5.20
C TYR A 150 -0.67 21.67 6.11
N GLU A 151 -1.47 22.39 6.91
CA GLU A 151 -2.44 21.77 7.83
C GLU A 151 -3.63 21.16 7.07
N SER A 152 -4.10 21.81 6.02
CA SER A 152 -5.16 21.28 5.16
C SER A 152 -4.69 20.00 4.46
N PHE A 153 -3.44 19.97 3.97
CA PHE A 153 -2.86 18.75 3.42
C PHE A 153 -2.78 17.64 4.46
N GLY A 154 -2.38 17.95 5.71
CA GLY A 154 -2.38 16.99 6.81
C GLY A 154 -3.76 16.39 7.08
N ARG A 155 -4.82 17.21 7.05
CA ARG A 155 -6.20 16.72 7.18
C ARG A 155 -6.62 15.84 6.00
N SER A 156 -6.22 16.20 4.77
CA SER A 156 -6.45 15.38 3.58
C SER A 156 -5.73 14.03 3.69
N PHE A 157 -4.48 14.06 4.18
CA PHE A 157 -3.71 12.85 4.44
C PHE A 157 -4.40 11.94 5.46
N ASP A 158 -4.77 12.44 6.63
CA ASP A 158 -5.41 11.64 7.68
C ASP A 158 -6.71 11.00 7.18
N ARG A 159 -7.49 11.74 6.40
CA ARG A 159 -8.73 11.24 5.83
C ARG A 159 -8.50 10.10 4.83
N VAL A 160 -7.56 10.28 3.90
CA VAL A 160 -7.27 9.27 2.86
C VAL A 160 -6.55 8.05 3.45
N TYR A 161 -5.64 8.27 4.39
CA TYR A 161 -5.01 7.19 5.14
C TYR A 161 -6.04 6.34 5.91
N GLY A 162 -7.05 6.97 6.49
CA GLY A 162 -8.17 6.29 7.17
C GLY A 162 -9.03 5.40 6.25
N MET A 163 -8.95 5.58 4.92
CA MET A 163 -9.58 4.68 3.95
C MET A 163 -8.82 3.35 3.79
N GLN A 164 -7.62 3.24 4.36
CA GLN A 164 -6.75 2.05 4.37
C GLN A 164 -6.41 1.53 2.97
N PRO A 165 -5.90 2.36 2.05
CA PRO A 165 -5.44 1.87 0.75
C PRO A 165 -4.24 0.94 0.91
N GLU A 166 -4.03 0.02 -0.03
CA GLU A 166 -2.81 -0.79 -0.07
C GLU A 166 -1.58 0.05 -0.41
N GLN A 167 -1.77 1.19 -1.10
CA GLN A 167 -0.73 2.18 -1.37
C GLN A 167 -1.28 3.59 -1.28
N LEU A 168 -0.59 4.47 -0.57
CA LEU A 168 -0.87 5.90 -0.49
C LEU A 168 0.28 6.69 -1.12
N GLN A 169 0.03 7.32 -2.25
CA GLN A 169 1.02 8.13 -2.95
C GLN A 169 0.87 9.60 -2.58
N LEU A 170 1.95 10.20 -2.16
CA LEU A 170 2.05 11.64 -1.98
C LEU A 170 2.79 12.23 -3.18
N GLY A 171 2.04 12.82 -4.10
CA GLY A 171 2.59 13.53 -5.26
C GLY A 171 2.85 15.01 -4.95
N PHE A 172 3.61 15.65 -5.84
CA PHE A 172 3.85 17.10 -5.81
C PHE A 172 3.42 17.71 -7.14
N LEU A 173 2.71 18.83 -7.08
CA LEU A 173 2.18 19.48 -8.28
C LEU A 173 3.27 19.67 -9.33
N LYS A 174 3.01 19.20 -10.55
CA LYS A 174 3.85 19.41 -11.72
C LYS A 174 3.16 20.40 -12.66
N VAL A 175 3.76 21.57 -12.83
CA VAL A 175 3.19 22.67 -13.61
C VAL A 175 3.58 22.51 -15.07
N LEU A 176 2.83 21.66 -15.77
CA LEU A 176 3.10 21.35 -17.18
C LEU A 176 2.69 22.51 -18.09
N LYS A 177 3.50 22.81 -19.08
CA LYS A 177 3.22 23.87 -20.08
C LYS A 177 1.86 23.64 -20.75
N GLY A 178 1.02 24.66 -20.76
CA GLY A 178 -0.33 24.61 -21.34
C GLY A 178 -1.41 24.00 -20.42
N SER A 179 -1.06 23.57 -19.21
CA SER A 179 -2.05 23.19 -18.19
C SER A 179 -2.72 24.42 -17.58
N ASP A 180 -3.86 24.24 -16.95
CA ASP A 180 -4.57 25.28 -16.22
C ASP A 180 -3.71 25.87 -15.10
N MET A 181 -3.00 25.04 -14.36
CA MET A 181 -2.06 25.46 -13.32
C MET A 181 -0.91 26.33 -13.88
N HIS A 182 -0.47 26.08 -15.11
CA HIS A 182 0.53 26.92 -15.76
C HIS A 182 -0.05 28.30 -16.13
N VAL A 183 -1.29 28.33 -16.62
CA VAL A 183 -1.96 29.60 -17.00
C VAL A 183 -2.20 30.49 -15.77
N HIS A 184 -2.64 29.89 -14.66
CA HIS A 184 -2.97 30.60 -13.42
C HIS A 184 -1.81 30.64 -12.40
N ALA A 185 -0.60 30.22 -12.79
CA ALA A 185 0.54 30.13 -11.87
C ALA A 185 0.84 31.47 -11.16
N GLN A 186 0.72 32.59 -11.87
CA GLN A 186 0.95 33.92 -11.29
C GLN A 186 -0.13 34.28 -10.27
N GLU A 187 -1.39 34.00 -10.54
CA GLU A 187 -2.53 34.27 -9.66
C GLU A 187 -2.42 33.47 -8.36
N TYR A 188 -2.07 32.20 -8.46
CA TYR A 188 -1.89 31.31 -7.30
C TYR A 188 -0.53 31.43 -6.63
N GLY A 189 0.34 32.36 -7.11
CA GLY A 189 1.69 32.52 -6.58
C GLY A 189 2.56 31.27 -6.71
N ILE A 190 2.24 30.37 -7.65
CA ILE A 190 2.97 29.13 -7.85
C ILE A 190 4.35 29.43 -8.43
N ARG A 191 5.39 28.98 -7.71
CA ARG A 191 6.74 28.87 -8.25
C ARG A 191 7.12 27.41 -8.39
N TYR A 192 7.75 27.08 -9.49
CA TYR A 192 8.08 25.69 -9.86
C TYR A 192 9.39 25.64 -10.63
N LEU A 193 9.96 24.46 -10.78
CA LEU A 193 11.16 24.25 -11.60
C LEU A 193 10.82 24.47 -13.07
N GLU A 194 11.58 25.32 -13.77
CA GLU A 194 11.39 25.58 -15.20
C GLU A 194 11.81 24.41 -16.10
N GLN A 195 12.54 23.45 -15.53
CA GLN A 195 12.97 22.22 -16.20
C GLN A 195 12.21 21.01 -15.64
N PRO A 196 12.10 19.92 -16.41
CA PRO A 196 11.51 18.67 -15.90
C PRO A 196 12.13 18.28 -14.55
N PRO A 197 11.30 17.88 -13.59
CA PRO A 197 9.90 17.50 -13.69
C PRO A 197 8.86 18.63 -13.54
N TYR A 198 9.25 19.92 -13.62
CA TYR A 198 8.37 21.10 -13.46
C TYR A 198 7.64 21.15 -12.11
N GLU A 199 8.28 20.65 -11.10
CA GLU A 199 7.70 20.45 -9.77
C GLU A 199 7.59 21.77 -9.00
N VAL A 200 6.48 21.92 -8.26
CA VAL A 200 6.20 23.07 -7.39
C VAL A 200 7.30 23.26 -6.34
N LEU A 201 7.66 24.52 -6.11
CA LEU A 201 8.57 24.94 -5.04
C LEU A 201 7.81 25.57 -3.87
N TYR A 202 6.83 26.43 -4.17
CA TYR A 202 5.92 27.05 -3.20
C TYR A 202 4.72 27.66 -3.91
N THR A 203 3.68 28.01 -3.14
CA THR A 203 2.48 28.70 -3.61
C THR A 203 2.10 29.81 -2.64
N ASN A 204 0.95 30.49 -2.85
CA ASN A 204 0.44 31.45 -1.87
C ASN A 204 0.06 30.81 -0.53
N TRP A 205 -0.14 29.49 -0.46
CA TRP A 205 -0.65 28.77 0.72
C TRP A 205 0.40 27.89 1.40
N ILE A 206 1.40 27.42 0.68
CA ILE A 206 2.44 26.54 1.21
C ILE A 206 3.83 27.04 0.84
N SER A 207 4.70 27.14 1.84
CA SER A 207 6.07 27.61 1.69
C SER A 207 7.01 26.51 1.14
N TYR A 208 8.19 26.90 0.66
CA TYR A 208 9.22 25.98 0.22
C TYR A 208 9.71 25.05 1.35
N GLY A 209 9.79 25.58 2.58
CA GLY A 209 10.16 24.79 3.76
C GLY A 209 9.17 23.67 4.03
N GLU A 210 7.87 23.96 3.93
CA GLU A 210 6.78 23.00 4.12
C GLU A 210 6.73 21.96 2.99
N ILE A 211 6.92 22.36 1.73
CA ILE A 211 7.06 21.41 0.60
C ILE A 211 8.21 20.42 0.87
N ARG A 212 9.36 20.91 1.33
CA ARG A 212 10.48 20.03 1.71
C ARG A 212 10.16 19.13 2.89
N ARG A 213 9.34 19.59 3.84
CA ARG A 213 8.89 18.78 4.97
C ARG A 213 7.96 17.67 4.49
N LEU A 214 7.01 17.98 3.59
CA LEU A 214 6.13 16.98 2.98
C LEU A 214 6.91 15.92 2.18
N LYS A 215 8.01 16.28 1.51
CA LYS A 215 8.87 15.30 0.82
C LYS A 215 9.51 14.30 1.79
N ARG A 216 9.91 14.74 2.96
CA ARG A 216 10.42 13.82 3.99
C ARG A 216 9.33 12.91 4.55
N ILE A 217 8.10 13.43 4.70
CA ILE A 217 6.93 12.66 5.11
C ILE A 217 6.59 11.61 4.03
N GLU A 218 6.61 12.00 2.76
CA GLU A 218 6.41 11.09 1.63
C GLU A 218 7.40 9.92 1.67
N GLU A 219 8.69 10.18 1.90
CA GLU A 219 9.69 9.13 2.04
C GLU A 219 9.39 8.19 3.22
N MET A 220 8.87 8.71 4.35
CA MET A 220 8.45 7.85 5.47
C MET A 220 7.24 6.99 5.11
N VAL A 221 6.28 7.53 4.38
CA VAL A 221 5.12 6.76 3.89
C VAL A 221 5.58 5.63 2.95
N GLU A 222 6.49 5.92 2.02
CA GLU A 222 7.07 4.90 1.13
C GLU A 222 7.82 3.81 1.90
N LEU A 223 8.64 4.19 2.88
CA LEU A 223 9.48 3.24 3.61
C LEU A 223 8.70 2.38 4.62
N TYR A 224 7.64 2.92 5.22
CA TYR A 224 6.94 2.28 6.33
C TYR A 224 5.53 1.82 5.97
N TYR A 225 4.73 2.61 5.29
CA TYR A 225 3.38 2.24 4.89
C TYR A 225 3.37 1.42 3.59
N ASN A 226 3.81 2.03 2.49
CA ASN A 226 3.74 1.44 1.14
C ASN A 226 4.60 0.18 0.99
N SER A 227 5.64 0.05 1.81
CA SER A 227 6.45 -1.17 1.86
C SER A 227 5.65 -2.40 2.34
N GLY A 228 4.52 -2.19 3.02
CA GLY A 228 3.72 -3.22 3.64
C GLY A 228 4.42 -4.03 4.73
N GLN A 229 5.57 -3.58 5.24
CA GLN A 229 6.40 -4.36 6.17
C GLN A 229 5.99 -4.21 7.64
N PHE A 230 5.17 -3.21 7.97
CA PHE A 230 4.87 -2.82 9.35
C PHE A 230 3.36 -2.80 9.64
N THR A 231 2.64 -3.72 9.02
CA THR A 231 1.17 -3.75 9.00
C THR A 231 0.51 -3.95 10.37
N HIS A 232 1.23 -4.55 11.33
CA HIS A 232 0.74 -4.75 12.70
C HIS A 232 1.30 -3.69 13.66
N THR A 233 2.50 -3.20 13.41
CA THR A 233 3.15 -2.21 14.29
C THR A 233 2.56 -0.82 14.14
N LEU A 234 2.36 -0.33 12.89
CA LEU A 234 1.89 1.02 12.62
C LEU A 234 0.53 1.33 13.25
N PRO A 235 -0.51 0.48 13.15
CA PRO A 235 -1.80 0.77 13.76
C PRO A 235 -1.80 0.90 15.29
N VAL A 236 -0.79 0.31 15.95
CA VAL A 236 -0.60 0.47 17.40
C VAL A 236 0.14 1.76 17.70
N LEU A 237 1.19 2.07 16.93
CA LEU A 237 1.98 3.28 17.10
C LEU A 237 1.17 4.56 16.81
N GLU A 238 0.28 4.55 15.84
CA GLU A 238 -0.61 5.65 15.49
C GLU A 238 -1.43 6.14 16.68
N LYS A 239 -1.83 5.23 17.58
CA LYS A 239 -2.62 5.58 18.77
C LYS A 239 -1.88 6.49 19.76
N ALA A 240 -0.56 6.58 19.66
CA ALA A 240 0.27 7.48 20.46
C ALA A 240 0.33 8.92 19.90
N TYR A 241 -0.31 9.18 18.76
CA TYR A 241 -0.31 10.47 18.06
C TYR A 241 -1.73 10.98 17.83
N PRO A 242 -1.91 12.30 17.56
CA PRO A 242 -3.23 12.87 17.25
C PRO A 242 -3.84 12.34 15.95
N GLY A 243 -3.01 11.85 15.03
CA GLY A 243 -3.39 11.28 13.75
C GLY A 243 -2.17 10.73 13.02
N PRO A 244 -2.39 9.96 11.94
CA PRO A 244 -1.31 9.36 11.17
C PRO A 244 -0.36 10.41 10.57
N PHE A 245 -0.86 11.55 10.08
CA PHE A 245 0.00 12.61 9.56
C PHE A 245 1.04 13.08 10.61
N ALA A 246 0.59 13.33 11.84
CA ALA A 246 1.47 13.74 12.94
C ALA A 246 2.50 12.67 13.30
N MET A 247 2.16 11.38 13.17
CA MET A 247 3.10 10.28 13.38
C MET A 247 4.19 10.27 12.31
N TYR A 248 3.82 10.35 11.01
CA TYR A 248 4.79 10.37 9.92
C TYR A 248 5.65 11.64 9.92
N GLU A 249 5.08 12.78 10.32
CA GLU A 249 5.81 14.01 10.52
C GLU A 249 6.89 13.85 11.60
N ALA A 250 6.53 13.32 12.76
CA ALA A 250 7.47 13.06 13.85
C ALA A 250 8.54 12.04 13.46
N LEU A 251 8.19 11.00 12.70
CA LEU A 251 9.14 10.02 12.18
C LEU A 251 10.12 10.66 11.18
N ALA A 252 9.63 11.55 10.31
CA ALA A 252 10.47 12.30 9.38
C ALA A 252 11.44 13.25 10.10
N ASP A 253 10.99 13.91 11.16
CA ASP A 253 11.85 14.76 11.99
C ASP A 253 12.91 13.90 12.71
N TYR A 254 12.56 12.75 13.28
CA TYR A 254 13.51 11.79 13.86
C TYR A 254 14.55 11.31 12.84
N TYR A 255 14.14 10.97 11.62
CA TYR A 255 15.06 10.60 10.53
C TYR A 255 16.04 11.74 10.19
N GLN A 256 15.55 12.97 10.17
CA GLN A 256 16.38 14.15 9.92
C GLN A 256 17.40 14.36 11.03
N GLU A 257 17.00 14.24 12.29
CA GLU A 257 17.88 14.41 13.47
C GLU A 257 18.97 13.34 13.52
N GLN A 258 18.63 12.09 13.16
CA GLN A 258 19.57 10.97 13.14
C GLN A 258 20.42 10.90 11.86
N GLY A 259 20.17 11.76 10.86
CA GLY A 259 20.89 11.78 9.59
C GLY A 259 20.58 10.62 8.65
N TYR A 260 19.46 9.90 8.85
CA TYR A 260 19.09 8.73 8.07
C TYR A 260 18.70 9.03 6.63
N PHE A 261 18.29 10.26 6.31
CA PHE A 261 18.09 10.68 4.91
C PHE A 261 19.38 10.75 4.08
N THR A 262 20.53 10.92 4.75
CA THR A 262 21.83 10.95 4.08
C THR A 262 22.38 9.54 3.86
N ASN A 263 22.16 8.65 4.84
CA ASN A 263 22.68 7.28 4.87
C ASN A 263 21.50 6.29 4.88
N SER A 264 20.81 6.14 3.75
CA SER A 264 19.61 5.30 3.63
C SER A 264 19.73 3.96 4.37
N PRO A 265 18.98 3.75 5.47
CA PRO A 265 19.08 2.54 6.28
C PRO A 265 18.67 1.29 5.49
N ALA A 266 19.43 0.20 5.68
CA ALA A 266 19.04 -1.10 5.13
C ALA A 266 17.68 -1.53 5.67
N ARG A 267 16.91 -2.29 4.86
CA ARG A 267 15.55 -2.72 5.18
C ARG A 267 15.44 -3.34 6.58
N ALA A 268 16.30 -4.28 6.94
CA ALA A 268 16.29 -4.92 8.24
C ALA A 268 16.57 -3.93 9.40
N TYR A 269 17.37 -2.89 9.17
CA TYR A 269 17.68 -1.89 10.18
C TYR A 269 16.51 -0.92 10.44
N ARG A 270 15.59 -0.76 9.48
CA ARG A 270 14.38 0.06 9.66
C ARG A 270 13.47 -0.45 10.78
N TYR A 271 13.45 -1.76 11.03
CA TYR A 271 12.73 -2.34 12.17
C TYR A 271 13.32 -1.86 13.52
N GLN A 272 14.64 -1.84 13.63
CA GLN A 272 15.32 -1.32 14.80
C GLN A 272 15.04 0.18 15.00
N ILE A 273 15.13 0.97 13.93
CA ILE A 273 14.82 2.41 13.95
C ILE A 273 13.38 2.65 14.42
N LEU A 274 12.42 1.90 13.88
CA LEU A 274 11.02 2.07 14.28
C LEU A 274 10.79 1.67 15.74
N LEU A 275 11.48 0.64 16.24
CA LEU A 275 11.43 0.27 17.66
C LEU A 275 11.96 1.38 18.56
N GLU A 276 13.08 1.99 18.21
CA GLU A 276 13.69 3.09 18.96
C GLU A 276 12.79 4.32 18.96
N PHE A 277 12.25 4.68 17.80
CA PHE A 277 11.30 5.77 17.64
C PHE A 277 10.02 5.55 18.47
N ALA A 278 9.40 4.37 18.37
CA ALA A 278 8.19 4.02 19.10
C ALA A 278 8.44 4.03 20.63
N ALA A 279 9.56 3.45 21.07
CA ALA A 279 9.94 3.43 22.49
C ALA A 279 10.24 4.82 23.07
N MET A 280 10.71 5.75 22.25
CA MET A 280 10.91 7.15 22.67
C MET A 280 9.59 7.85 22.94
N LYS A 281 8.58 7.63 22.10
CA LYS A 281 7.27 8.27 22.22
C LYS A 281 6.37 7.57 23.24
N ASP A 282 6.41 6.25 23.27
CA ASP A 282 5.56 5.41 24.12
C ASP A 282 6.38 4.31 24.82
N PRO A 283 7.22 4.70 25.80
CA PRO A 283 8.16 3.79 26.47
C PRO A 283 7.47 2.66 27.24
N ALA A 284 6.23 2.86 27.70
CA ALA A 284 5.47 1.86 28.44
C ALA A 284 5.13 0.64 27.57
N ASN A 285 4.96 0.81 26.27
CA ASN A 285 4.61 -0.24 25.31
C ASN A 285 5.79 -0.76 24.48
N ARG A 286 7.05 -0.44 24.89
CA ARG A 286 8.25 -0.84 24.16
C ARG A 286 8.31 -2.34 23.84
N GLU A 287 7.92 -3.20 24.78
CA GLU A 287 7.95 -4.65 24.60
C GLU A 287 6.85 -5.11 23.61
N ILE A 288 5.71 -4.45 23.59
CA ILE A 288 4.64 -4.70 22.60
C ILE A 288 5.15 -4.35 21.20
N TYR A 289 5.77 -3.17 21.02
CA TYR A 289 6.37 -2.80 19.73
C TYR A 289 7.45 -3.79 19.27
N ARG A 290 8.27 -4.30 20.20
CA ARG A 290 9.28 -5.29 19.92
C ARG A 290 8.65 -6.58 19.36
N GLU A 291 7.59 -7.08 19.96
CA GLU A 291 6.89 -8.28 19.51
C GLU A 291 6.17 -8.05 18.18
N LEU A 292 5.48 -6.91 18.01
CA LEU A 292 4.82 -6.57 16.75
C LEU A 292 5.81 -6.46 15.59
N LEU A 293 6.97 -5.83 15.80
CA LEU A 293 8.03 -5.75 14.79
C LEU A 293 8.64 -7.13 14.49
N THR A 294 8.75 -7.99 15.48
CA THR A 294 9.19 -9.37 15.28
C THR A 294 8.15 -10.14 14.44
N TYR A 295 6.88 -9.97 14.75
CA TYR A 295 5.77 -10.56 13.99
C TYR A 295 5.77 -10.06 12.54
N ASP A 296 5.78 -8.74 12.33
CA ASP A 296 5.81 -8.12 11.01
C ASP A 296 6.99 -8.62 10.17
N MET A 297 8.16 -8.80 10.79
CA MET A 297 9.35 -9.28 10.08
C MET A 297 9.21 -10.75 9.65
N TYR A 298 8.74 -11.65 10.53
CA TYR A 298 8.51 -13.04 10.18
C TYR A 298 7.31 -13.22 9.22
N LEU A 299 6.32 -12.34 9.27
CA LEU A 299 5.22 -12.37 8.33
C LEU A 299 5.72 -12.20 6.87
N ARG A 300 6.82 -11.47 6.68
CA ARG A 300 7.41 -11.19 5.36
C ARG A 300 8.52 -12.15 4.96
N GLU A 301 9.36 -12.58 5.91
CA GLU A 301 10.60 -13.27 5.60
C GLU A 301 10.86 -14.48 6.49
N ASN A 302 11.23 -15.58 5.85
CA ASN A 302 11.83 -16.71 6.55
C ASN A 302 13.32 -16.40 6.81
N LEU A 303 13.61 -15.84 7.97
CA LEU A 303 14.95 -15.40 8.32
C LEU A 303 15.86 -16.58 8.67
N LYS A 304 17.12 -16.53 8.22
CA LYS A 304 18.15 -17.52 8.59
C LYS A 304 18.64 -17.36 10.02
N SER A 305 18.53 -16.15 10.56
CA SER A 305 18.91 -15.83 11.94
C SER A 305 17.87 -14.91 12.54
N ARG A 306 17.62 -15.08 13.83
CA ARG A 306 16.67 -14.29 14.58
C ARG A 306 17.08 -12.82 14.62
N PRO A 307 16.12 -11.86 14.49
CA PRO A 307 16.43 -10.44 14.58
C PRO A 307 17.05 -10.08 15.92
N ALA A 308 18.10 -9.24 15.89
CA ALA A 308 18.82 -8.84 17.10
C ALA A 308 17.95 -8.07 18.11
N PHE A 309 16.92 -7.37 17.63
CA PHE A 309 15.99 -6.63 18.49
C PHE A 309 14.91 -7.53 19.12
N ALA A 310 14.66 -8.73 18.60
CA ALA A 310 13.62 -9.64 19.11
C ALA A 310 13.94 -10.09 20.54
N ALA A 311 12.91 -10.34 21.36
CA ALA A 311 13.06 -10.78 22.74
C ALA A 311 13.79 -12.13 22.81
N GLU A 312 14.63 -12.37 23.81
CA GLU A 312 15.33 -13.65 23.96
C GLU A 312 14.34 -14.81 24.14
N ILE A 313 14.64 -15.93 23.50
CA ILE A 313 13.91 -17.19 23.65
C ILE A 313 14.51 -17.98 24.81
N THR A 314 13.69 -18.37 25.77
CA THR A 314 14.09 -19.19 26.91
C THR A 314 14.44 -20.62 26.50
N GLU A 315 15.14 -21.37 27.36
CA GLU A 315 15.44 -22.77 27.10
C GLU A 315 14.19 -23.66 27.04
N GLU A 316 13.14 -23.29 27.78
CA GLU A 316 11.84 -23.97 27.74
C GLU A 316 11.17 -23.76 26.38
N GLU A 317 11.07 -22.51 25.91
CA GLU A 317 10.52 -22.16 24.59
C GLU A 317 11.29 -22.86 23.46
N LYS A 318 12.61 -22.97 23.55
CA LYS A 318 13.42 -23.72 22.55
C LYS A 318 13.05 -25.22 22.55
N GLN A 319 12.82 -25.81 23.72
CA GLN A 319 12.40 -27.21 23.83
C GLN A 319 11.00 -27.39 23.27
N ASP A 320 10.08 -26.47 23.52
CA ASP A 320 8.72 -26.51 22.99
C ASP A 320 8.72 -26.40 21.46
N ILE A 321 9.47 -25.46 20.90
CA ILE A 321 9.64 -25.33 19.44
C ILE A 321 10.15 -26.62 18.82
N ARG A 322 11.16 -27.27 19.46
CA ARG A 322 11.71 -28.53 18.97
C ARG A 322 10.68 -29.67 19.07
N ARG A 323 9.94 -29.77 20.17
CA ARG A 323 8.88 -30.72 20.37
C ARG A 323 7.79 -30.57 19.33
N PHE A 324 7.34 -29.35 19.10
CA PHE A 324 6.36 -29.04 18.07
C PHE A 324 6.74 -29.63 16.72
N TYR A 325 7.94 -29.37 16.21
CA TYR A 325 8.35 -29.87 14.90
C TYR A 325 8.51 -31.39 14.88
N GLN A 326 8.91 -32.00 15.99
CA GLN A 326 8.99 -33.48 16.11
C GLN A 326 7.60 -34.12 16.10
N THR A 327 6.62 -33.51 16.75
CA THR A 327 5.22 -33.95 16.72
C THR A 327 4.63 -33.76 15.31
N GLU A 328 4.88 -32.63 14.69
CA GLU A 328 4.40 -32.34 13.32
C GLU A 328 5.00 -33.29 12.27
N GLU A 329 6.20 -33.79 12.44
CA GLU A 329 6.74 -34.82 11.56
C GLU A 329 5.87 -36.11 11.54
N GLN A 330 5.22 -36.43 12.66
CA GLN A 330 4.40 -37.62 12.80
C GLN A 330 2.92 -37.38 12.55
N GLU A 331 2.37 -36.30 13.09
CA GLU A 331 0.93 -36.07 13.15
C GLU A 331 0.40 -35.16 12.02
N ARG A 332 1.25 -34.28 11.48
CA ARG A 332 0.87 -33.34 10.39
C ARG A 332 -0.38 -32.51 10.67
N HIS A 333 -0.57 -32.12 11.91
CA HIS A 333 -1.77 -31.39 12.33
C HIS A 333 -1.85 -30.00 11.71
N TYR A 334 -0.74 -29.28 11.74
CA TYR A 334 -0.64 -27.89 11.20
C TYR A 334 0.03 -27.83 9.83
N LEU A 335 0.93 -28.78 9.53
CA LEU A 335 1.80 -28.79 8.34
C LEU A 335 1.48 -29.95 7.39
N SER A 336 0.19 -30.18 7.12
CA SER A 336 -0.29 -31.31 6.28
C SER A 336 0.23 -31.25 4.83
N ALA A 337 0.58 -30.07 4.30
CA ALA A 337 1.14 -29.91 2.94
C ALA A 337 2.61 -30.35 2.82
N TYR A 338 3.23 -30.78 3.92
CA TYR A 338 4.65 -31.11 4.00
C TYR A 338 4.94 -32.61 4.23
N ASP A 339 4.12 -33.52 3.74
CA ASP A 339 4.14 -34.96 4.04
C ASP A 339 5.48 -35.66 3.87
N GLN A 340 6.39 -35.13 3.03
CA GLN A 340 7.67 -35.79 2.71
C GLN A 340 8.88 -35.26 3.51
N TYR A 341 8.65 -34.29 4.42
CA TYR A 341 9.72 -33.59 5.09
C TYR A 341 9.90 -34.02 6.54
N ASP A 342 11.15 -34.16 6.98
CA ASP A 342 11.49 -34.40 8.38
C ASP A 342 11.36 -33.10 9.21
N TRP A 343 11.40 -33.22 10.55
CA TRP A 343 11.25 -32.09 11.44
C TRP A 343 12.30 -30.99 11.24
N LYS A 344 13.55 -31.32 10.79
CA LYS A 344 14.59 -30.35 10.52
C LYS A 344 14.31 -29.57 9.23
N GLN A 345 13.72 -30.21 8.25
CA GLN A 345 13.29 -29.58 7.01
C GLN A 345 12.08 -28.68 7.27
N LEU A 346 11.08 -29.17 8.05
CA LEU A 346 9.94 -28.35 8.46
C LEU A 346 10.38 -27.07 9.16
N SER A 347 11.29 -27.16 10.14
CA SER A 347 11.83 -25.99 10.87
C SER A 347 12.65 -25.03 10.02
N ARG A 348 13.07 -25.39 8.80
CA ARG A 348 13.74 -24.51 7.85
C ARG A 348 12.77 -23.88 6.85
N MET A 349 11.65 -24.54 6.59
CA MET A 349 10.65 -24.10 5.61
C MET A 349 9.57 -23.23 6.23
N THR A 350 9.38 -23.35 7.53
CA THR A 350 8.43 -22.57 8.36
C THR A 350 9.18 -21.93 9.52
N HIS A 351 8.50 -21.08 10.29
CA HIS A 351 9.06 -20.51 11.51
C HIS A 351 8.01 -20.54 12.63
N LEU A 352 8.39 -21.02 13.82
CA LEU A 352 7.56 -20.96 15.03
C LEU A 352 8.20 -19.98 16.02
N GLU A 353 7.48 -18.90 16.35
CA GLU A 353 7.95 -17.84 17.24
C GLU A 353 7.07 -17.74 18.49
N PRO A 354 7.64 -17.63 19.71
CA PRO A 354 6.89 -17.35 20.92
C PRO A 354 6.58 -15.86 21.05
N PHE A 355 5.35 -15.52 21.43
CA PHE A 355 4.87 -14.19 21.77
C PHE A 355 4.26 -14.19 23.18
N ARG A 356 4.30 -13.03 23.85
CA ARG A 356 3.83 -12.89 25.23
C ARG A 356 2.60 -12.00 25.37
N TYR A 357 2.29 -11.24 24.32
CA TYR A 357 1.15 -10.33 24.29
C TYR A 357 0.09 -10.77 23.28
N PRO A 358 -1.24 -10.64 23.61
CA PRO A 358 -1.78 -10.23 24.92
C PRO A 358 -1.60 -11.27 26.02
N GLU A 359 -1.37 -12.52 25.65
CA GLU A 359 -1.07 -13.66 26.52
C GLU A 359 -0.05 -14.59 25.84
N PRO A 360 0.70 -15.43 26.58
CA PRO A 360 1.69 -16.32 26.00
C PRO A 360 1.09 -17.26 24.96
N HIS A 361 1.65 -17.27 23.74
CA HIS A 361 1.25 -18.12 22.62
C HIS A 361 2.40 -18.28 21.64
N TYR A 362 2.26 -19.24 20.73
CA TYR A 362 3.17 -19.38 19.59
C TYR A 362 2.46 -19.01 18.29
N VAL A 363 3.22 -18.50 17.33
CA VAL A 363 2.73 -18.26 15.97
C VAL A 363 3.59 -19.04 14.99
N LEU A 364 2.94 -19.88 14.20
CA LEU A 364 3.55 -20.60 13.10
C LEU A 364 3.39 -19.77 11.82
N PHE A 365 4.51 -19.44 11.19
CA PHE A 365 4.60 -18.77 9.90
C PHE A 365 4.93 -19.80 8.82
N ASP A 366 4.02 -20.00 7.86
CA ASP A 366 4.19 -20.90 6.73
C ASP A 366 4.44 -20.10 5.46
N TYR A 367 5.59 -20.32 4.84
CA TYR A 367 6.05 -19.55 3.67
C TYR A 367 5.76 -20.26 2.34
N GLN A 368 5.17 -21.45 2.34
CA GLN A 368 4.81 -22.18 1.11
C GLN A 368 3.59 -21.54 0.44
N GLU A 369 2.59 -21.18 1.24
CA GLU A 369 1.41 -20.48 0.79
C GLU A 369 1.46 -19.02 1.24
N ARG A 370 1.64 -18.12 0.29
CA ARG A 370 1.64 -16.68 0.56
C ARG A 370 0.36 -16.03 0.06
N ASN A 371 -0.10 -15.01 0.78
CA ASN A 371 -1.19 -14.19 0.32
C ASN A 371 -0.84 -13.57 -1.05
N PRO A 372 -1.63 -13.80 -2.12
CA PRO A 372 -1.30 -13.32 -3.47
C PRO A 372 -1.36 -11.78 -3.61
N LEU A 373 -2.04 -11.07 -2.70
CA LEU A 373 -2.17 -9.61 -2.75
C LEU A 373 -1.00 -8.90 -2.09
N ASN A 374 -0.57 -9.35 -0.92
CA ASN A 374 0.43 -8.68 -0.09
C ASN A 374 1.68 -9.53 0.23
N TYR A 375 1.76 -10.76 -0.25
CA TYR A 375 2.87 -11.71 -0.05
C TYR A 375 3.15 -12.11 1.40
N GLU A 376 2.22 -11.90 2.30
CA GLU A 376 2.32 -12.36 3.69
C GLU A 376 2.34 -13.88 3.79
N ALA A 377 3.12 -14.40 4.74
CA ALA A 377 3.09 -15.80 5.10
C ALA A 377 1.72 -16.17 5.68
N LYS A 378 1.29 -17.40 5.45
CA LYS A 378 0.14 -17.96 6.17
C LYS A 378 0.51 -18.15 7.63
N VAL A 379 -0.35 -17.71 8.54
CA VAL A 379 -0.09 -17.77 9.98
C VAL A 379 -1.12 -18.62 10.71
N GLN A 380 -0.67 -19.32 11.76
CA GLN A 380 -1.53 -20.08 12.67
C GLN A 380 -1.10 -19.82 14.10
N VAL A 381 -2.06 -19.49 14.97
CA VAL A 381 -1.81 -19.31 16.41
C VAL A 381 -1.91 -20.66 17.11
N ILE A 382 -0.91 -20.97 17.91
CA ILE A 382 -0.79 -22.21 18.67
C ILE A 382 -0.76 -21.84 20.15
N GLY A 383 -1.62 -22.50 20.94
CA GLY A 383 -1.72 -22.22 22.39
C GLY A 383 -0.44 -22.58 23.15
N TYR A 384 -0.25 -21.95 24.29
CA TYR A 384 0.85 -22.20 25.22
C TYR A 384 0.31 -22.93 26.48
N PRO A 385 1.00 -23.94 27.06
CA PRO A 385 2.15 -24.64 26.47
C PRO A 385 1.75 -25.52 25.26
N ILE A 386 2.72 -25.83 24.42
CA ILE A 386 2.52 -26.81 23.36
C ILE A 386 2.40 -28.22 24.01
N LEU A 387 1.21 -28.81 23.91
CA LEU A 387 0.89 -30.14 24.46
C LEU A 387 1.44 -31.26 23.60
#